data_b766fbf7f1b37e01952f1d492b23718b
#
_entry.id   b766fbf7f1b37e01952f1d492b23718b
#
_cell.length_a   1.000
_cell.length_b   1.000
_cell.length_c   1.000
_cell.angle_alpha   90.00
_cell.angle_beta   90.00
_cell.angle_gamma   90.00
#
_symmetry.space_group_name_H-M   'P 1'
#
loop_
_entity.id
_entity.type
_entity.pdbx_description
1 polymer ?
#
loop_
_entity_poly.entity_id
_entity_poly.type
_entity_poly.pdbx_seq_one_letter_code
_entity_poly.pdbx_strand_id
1 'polypeptide(L)'
;MLPSACPECQGKANLGFVGIAANPKEYHYHSVAEDRLVLITPNREPYQTLHRQGTSGLDLLDRPMILREENSGTRQEMERYLRKQQIDPDSMNVIAQIDNPEAIRSSVSRGLGVSIMSVLAAREYLLSGQLLSFELGDQGAYRKIYLTWRKDAQLSAAEQKFLAFVKDRHPVTAPE
;
A
#
# COMPACT_ATOMS: atom_id res chain seq x y z
N MET A 1 2.42 16.93 14.48
CA MET A 1 1.56 17.34 13.38
C MET A 1 0.85 16.06 12.92
N LEU A 2 -0.47 15.94 13.09
CA LEU A 2 -1.21 14.72 12.76
C LEU A 2 -1.21 14.55 11.23
N PRO A 3 -1.00 13.33 10.70
CA PRO A 3 -1.17 13.09 9.27
C PRO A 3 -2.62 13.43 8.93
N SER A 4 -2.80 14.38 8.04
CA SER A 4 -4.10 14.77 7.52
C SER A 4 -4.79 13.53 6.94
N ALA A 5 -5.94 13.16 7.51
CA ALA A 5 -6.89 12.33 6.81
C ALA A 5 -6.97 12.85 5.36
N CYS A 6 -6.97 11.93 4.39
CA CYS A 6 -6.97 12.21 2.95
C CYS A 6 -7.48 13.62 2.62
N PRO A 7 -6.69 14.53 2.00
CA PRO A 7 -7.14 15.90 1.69
C PRO A 7 -8.43 15.93 0.86
N GLU A 8 -8.73 14.83 0.16
CA GLU A 8 -9.94 14.64 -0.63
C GLU A 8 -11.21 14.48 0.22
N CYS A 9 -11.07 14.13 1.52
CA CYS A 9 -12.21 13.99 2.44
C CYS A 9 -12.63 15.32 3.11
N GLN A 10 -11.97 16.43 2.83
CA GLN A 10 -12.38 17.74 3.36
C GLN A 10 -13.64 18.25 2.65
N GLY A 11 -14.81 17.74 3.05
CA GLY A 11 -16.11 18.26 2.67
C GLY A 11 -16.63 17.84 1.29
N LYS A 12 -15.94 16.98 0.55
CA LYS A 12 -16.35 16.52 -0.79
C LYS A 12 -16.95 15.11 -0.82
N ALA A 13 -16.62 14.26 0.15
CA ALA A 13 -17.14 12.92 0.25
C ALA A 13 -17.31 12.50 1.71
N ASN A 14 -18.41 11.80 2.02
CA ASN A 14 -18.70 11.28 3.36
C ASN A 14 -18.14 9.88 3.58
N LEU A 15 -17.85 9.14 2.51
CA LEU A 15 -17.27 7.79 2.52
C LEU A 15 -15.93 7.80 1.78
N GLY A 16 -14.97 7.05 2.27
CA GLY A 16 -13.66 6.91 1.63
C GLY A 16 -13.01 5.55 1.88
N PHE A 17 -12.06 5.16 1.03
CA PHE A 17 -11.21 4.00 1.26
C PHE A 17 -9.82 4.45 1.65
N VAL A 18 -9.30 3.87 2.75
CA VAL A 18 -7.97 4.22 3.29
C VAL A 18 -7.19 2.96 3.68
N GLY A 19 -5.86 3.04 3.59
CA GLY A 19 -4.96 1.96 4.02
C GLY A 19 -4.56 2.03 5.50
N ILE A 20 -4.93 3.10 6.22
CA ILE A 20 -4.54 3.30 7.62
C ILE A 20 -5.73 3.86 8.40
N ALA A 21 -5.97 3.34 9.60
CA ALA A 21 -6.93 3.87 10.56
C ALA A 21 -6.27 4.97 11.41
N ALA A 22 -6.04 6.14 10.84
CA ALA A 22 -5.24 7.21 11.44
C ALA A 22 -5.92 7.93 12.61
N ASN A 23 -7.26 8.10 12.58
CA ASN A 23 -8.01 8.85 13.59
C ASN A 23 -9.30 8.13 14.01
N PRO A 24 -9.22 7.09 14.87
CA PRO A 24 -10.40 6.33 15.31
C PRO A 24 -11.32 7.12 16.26
N LYS A 25 -10.92 8.29 16.74
CA LYS A 25 -11.77 9.16 17.54
C LYS A 25 -12.85 9.85 16.71
N GLU A 26 -12.51 10.26 15.48
CA GLU A 26 -13.39 11.02 14.59
C GLU A 26 -14.04 10.16 13.49
N TYR A 27 -13.42 9.04 13.14
CA TYR A 27 -13.86 8.19 12.03
C TYR A 27 -14.23 6.78 12.48
N HIS A 28 -15.19 6.21 11.79
CA HIS A 28 -15.43 4.77 11.77
C HIS A 28 -14.54 4.13 10.71
N TYR A 29 -14.13 2.87 10.97
CA TYR A 29 -13.33 2.06 10.04
C TYR A 29 -13.95 0.66 9.95
N HIS A 30 -14.21 0.22 8.74
CA HIS A 30 -14.69 -1.12 8.45
C HIS A 30 -13.71 -1.79 7.49
N SER A 31 -13.08 -2.88 7.92
CA SER A 31 -12.11 -3.62 7.09
C SER A 31 -12.83 -4.27 5.91
N VAL A 32 -12.38 -4.01 4.69
CA VAL A 32 -12.98 -4.51 3.45
C VAL A 32 -12.07 -5.43 2.66
N ALA A 33 -10.77 -5.33 2.86
CA ALA A 33 -9.79 -6.19 2.20
C ALA A 33 -8.49 -6.23 3.00
N GLU A 34 -7.72 -7.28 2.77
CA GLU A 34 -6.32 -7.36 3.11
C GLU A 34 -5.50 -7.19 1.83
N ASP A 35 -4.47 -6.39 1.88
CA ASP A 35 -3.56 -6.11 0.79
C ASP A 35 -2.13 -6.42 1.25
N ARG A 36 -1.28 -6.80 0.31
CA ARG A 36 0.10 -7.17 0.58
C ARG A 36 1.05 -6.20 -0.10
N LEU A 37 2.07 -5.75 0.62
CA LEU A 37 3.16 -4.96 0.08
C LEU A 37 4.28 -5.91 -0.38
N VAL A 38 4.77 -5.66 -1.58
CA VAL A 38 5.88 -6.39 -2.21
C VAL A 38 6.90 -5.41 -2.77
N LEU A 39 8.15 -5.83 -2.83
CA LEU A 39 9.15 -5.11 -3.61
C LEU A 39 9.00 -5.53 -5.07
N ILE A 40 8.88 -4.56 -5.98
CA ILE A 40 8.78 -4.76 -7.42
C ILE A 40 10.09 -4.37 -8.12
N THR A 41 10.44 -5.16 -9.12
CA THR A 41 11.63 -4.95 -9.96
C THR A 41 11.28 -5.10 -11.43
N PRO A 42 12.12 -4.60 -12.37
CA PRO A 42 11.95 -4.94 -13.78
C PRO A 42 12.15 -6.44 -14.00
N ASN A 43 11.43 -7.03 -14.95
CA ASN A 43 11.57 -8.45 -15.31
C ASN A 43 12.76 -8.67 -16.26
N ARG A 44 13.98 -8.55 -15.72
CA ARG A 44 15.25 -8.78 -16.43
C ARG A 44 16.34 -9.22 -15.46
N GLU A 45 17.46 -9.66 -15.97
CA GLU A 45 18.62 -9.95 -15.12
C GLU A 45 19.18 -8.67 -14.45
N PRO A 46 19.68 -8.78 -13.21
CA PRO A 46 19.85 -9.99 -12.41
C PRO A 46 18.57 -10.43 -11.63
N TYR A 47 17.47 -9.67 -11.69
CA TYR A 47 16.29 -9.92 -10.87
C TYR A 47 15.57 -11.23 -11.19
N GLN A 48 15.63 -11.71 -12.45
CA GLN A 48 15.07 -13.01 -12.82
C GLN A 48 15.77 -14.15 -12.08
N THR A 49 17.09 -14.09 -11.98
CA THR A 49 17.89 -15.09 -11.25
C THR A 49 17.59 -15.02 -9.75
N LEU A 50 17.58 -13.83 -9.15
CA LEU A 50 17.25 -13.63 -7.74
C LEU A 50 15.83 -14.11 -7.40
N HIS A 51 14.85 -13.85 -8.28
CA HIS A 51 13.48 -14.32 -8.11
C HIS A 51 13.38 -15.84 -8.11
N ARG A 52 14.09 -16.52 -9.03
CA ARG A 52 14.15 -17.99 -9.06
C ARG A 52 14.82 -18.60 -7.82
N GLN A 53 15.74 -17.87 -7.19
CA GLN A 53 16.42 -18.27 -5.96
C GLN A 53 15.57 -18.04 -4.69
N GLY A 54 14.40 -17.40 -4.81
CA GLY A 54 13.56 -17.07 -3.65
C GLY A 54 14.12 -15.95 -2.77
N THR A 55 14.95 -15.05 -3.35
CA THR A 55 15.53 -13.92 -2.62
C THR A 55 14.43 -13.07 -2.00
N SER A 56 14.62 -12.64 -0.76
CA SER A 56 13.70 -11.71 -0.08
C SER A 56 13.77 -10.30 -0.68
N GLY A 57 12.65 -9.60 -0.75
CA GLY A 57 12.63 -8.18 -1.09
C GLY A 57 13.41 -7.32 -0.09
N LEU A 58 13.58 -7.77 1.15
CA LEU A 58 14.41 -7.08 2.14
C LEU A 58 15.89 -7.06 1.76
N ASP A 59 16.37 -8.08 1.03
CA ASP A 59 17.76 -8.17 0.54
C ASP A 59 18.03 -7.23 -0.65
N LEU A 60 16.99 -6.55 -1.16
CA LEU A 60 17.07 -5.66 -2.32
C LEU A 60 16.87 -4.18 -1.94
N LEU A 61 16.85 -3.84 -0.67
CA LEU A 61 16.64 -2.46 -0.19
C LEU A 61 17.84 -1.53 -0.46
N ASP A 62 19.01 -2.07 -0.77
CA ASP A 62 20.22 -1.34 -1.20
C ASP A 62 20.14 -0.82 -2.64
N ARG A 63 19.16 -1.33 -3.42
CA ARG A 63 18.97 -0.93 -4.82
C ARG A 63 18.40 0.49 -4.92
N PRO A 64 18.59 1.18 -6.08
CA PRO A 64 17.96 2.49 -6.29
C PRO A 64 16.45 2.40 -6.12
N MET A 65 15.92 3.10 -5.09
CA MET A 65 14.51 3.03 -4.69
C MET A 65 13.70 4.20 -5.24
N ILE A 66 12.55 3.89 -5.81
CA ILE A 66 11.52 4.88 -6.17
C ILE A 66 10.39 4.71 -5.15
N LEU A 67 10.15 5.72 -4.33
CA LEU A 67 9.14 5.67 -3.28
C LEU A 67 7.90 6.49 -3.61
N ARG A 68 6.81 6.19 -2.92
CA ARG A 68 5.64 7.06 -2.85
C ARG A 68 5.99 8.32 -2.05
N GLU A 69 5.20 9.35 -2.22
CA GLU A 69 5.23 10.58 -1.42
C GLU A 69 5.05 10.28 0.09
N GLU A 70 5.56 11.15 0.96
CA GLU A 70 5.59 10.95 2.42
C GLU A 70 4.22 10.75 3.06
N ASN A 71 3.18 11.40 2.51
CA ASN A 71 1.81 11.28 3.01
C ASN A 71 1.08 10.03 2.49
N SER A 72 1.70 9.22 1.65
CA SER A 72 1.11 7.99 1.14
C SER A 72 0.92 6.95 2.24
N GLY A 73 -0.30 6.43 2.38
CA GLY A 73 -0.56 5.31 3.27
C GLY A 73 0.28 4.06 2.96
N THR A 74 0.62 3.83 1.69
CA THR A 74 1.51 2.73 1.29
C THR A 74 2.91 2.94 1.82
N ARG A 75 3.47 4.16 1.72
CA ARG A 75 4.79 4.49 2.25
C ARG A 75 4.83 4.37 3.77
N GLN A 76 3.86 4.92 4.46
CA GLN A 76 3.79 4.85 5.93
C GLN A 76 3.71 3.40 6.43
N GLU A 77 2.94 2.53 5.77
CA GLU A 77 2.87 1.10 6.12
C GLU A 77 4.18 0.37 5.83
N MET A 78 4.82 0.65 4.70
CA MET A 78 6.15 0.14 4.38
C MET A 78 7.17 0.53 5.45
N GLU A 79 7.27 1.81 5.79
CA GLU A 79 8.19 2.31 6.81
C GLU A 79 7.91 1.69 8.19
N ARG A 80 6.63 1.57 8.56
CA ARG A 80 6.21 0.90 9.79
C ARG A 80 6.65 -0.57 9.81
N TYR A 81 6.48 -1.27 8.68
CA TYR A 81 6.90 -2.66 8.54
C TYR A 81 8.43 -2.78 8.67
N LEU A 82 9.20 -1.98 7.94
CA LEU A 82 10.67 -2.01 8.00
C LEU A 82 11.20 -1.75 9.41
N ARG A 83 10.65 -0.76 10.11
CA ARG A 83 11.03 -0.50 11.53
C ARG A 83 10.74 -1.69 12.44
N LYS A 84 9.65 -2.44 12.22
CA LYS A 84 9.38 -3.70 12.96
C LYS A 84 10.41 -4.78 12.66
N GLN A 85 10.97 -4.81 11.45
CA GLN A 85 12.06 -5.69 11.08
C GLN A 85 13.44 -5.16 11.51
N GLN A 86 13.48 -4.09 12.32
CA GLN A 86 14.72 -3.42 12.77
C GLN A 86 15.54 -2.84 11.62
N ILE A 87 14.90 -2.52 10.50
CA ILE A 87 15.49 -1.86 9.34
C ILE A 87 15.10 -0.38 9.38
N ASP A 88 16.12 0.49 9.30
CA ASP A 88 15.91 1.93 9.21
C ASP A 88 15.48 2.32 7.78
N PRO A 89 14.27 2.84 7.56
CA PRO A 89 13.83 3.28 6.24
C PRO A 89 14.70 4.39 5.63
N ASP A 90 15.36 5.20 6.46
CA ASP A 90 16.20 6.30 5.99
C ASP A 90 17.56 5.80 5.44
N SER A 91 17.89 4.52 5.67
CA SER A 91 19.10 3.88 5.10
C SER A 91 18.95 3.47 3.63
N MET A 92 17.73 3.49 3.08
CA MET A 92 17.48 3.11 1.70
C MET A 92 18.06 4.14 0.71
N ASN A 93 18.53 3.65 -0.43
CA ASN A 93 19.04 4.50 -1.53
C ASN A 93 17.87 5.08 -2.35
N VAL A 94 17.18 6.10 -1.81
CA VAL A 94 16.02 6.74 -2.46
C VAL A 94 16.48 7.69 -3.55
N ILE A 95 16.18 7.37 -4.81
CA ILE A 95 16.55 8.17 -5.98
C ILE A 95 15.41 9.06 -6.50
N ALA A 96 14.16 8.73 -6.17
CA ALA A 96 12.99 9.52 -6.57
C ALA A 96 11.81 9.31 -5.61
N GLN A 97 10.97 10.35 -5.52
CA GLN A 97 9.65 10.28 -4.87
C GLN A 97 8.58 10.65 -5.89
N ILE A 98 7.57 9.81 -6.05
CA ILE A 98 6.51 9.95 -7.06
C ILE A 98 5.16 9.70 -6.40
N ASP A 99 4.18 10.58 -6.62
CA ASP A 99 2.83 10.48 -6.08
C ASP A 99 1.91 9.57 -6.92
N ASN A 100 2.22 9.39 -8.20
CA ASN A 100 1.44 8.58 -9.12
C ASN A 100 1.93 7.12 -9.16
N PRO A 101 1.14 6.13 -8.69
CA PRO A 101 1.52 4.71 -8.72
C PRO A 101 1.79 4.17 -10.13
N GLU A 102 1.10 4.69 -11.16
CA GLU A 102 1.32 4.29 -12.55
C GLU A 102 2.70 4.73 -13.04
N ALA A 103 3.10 5.96 -12.72
CA ALA A 103 4.43 6.46 -13.06
C ALA A 103 5.54 5.63 -12.37
N ILE A 104 5.31 5.17 -11.13
CA ILE A 104 6.25 4.28 -10.43
C ILE A 104 6.38 2.95 -11.19
N ARG A 105 5.26 2.26 -11.50
CA ARG A 105 5.29 0.99 -12.23
C ARG A 105 5.99 1.10 -13.57
N SER A 106 5.66 2.13 -14.34
CA SER A 106 6.30 2.42 -15.63
C SER A 106 7.80 2.69 -15.47
N SER A 107 8.21 3.44 -14.46
CA SER A 107 9.64 3.72 -14.19
C SER A 107 10.40 2.44 -13.81
N VAL A 108 9.82 1.62 -12.92
CA VAL A 108 10.42 0.34 -12.52
C VAL A 108 10.51 -0.62 -13.70
N SER A 109 9.45 -0.78 -14.52
CA SER A 109 9.48 -1.68 -15.68
C SER A 109 10.56 -1.31 -16.69
N ARG A 110 10.88 -0.03 -16.82
CA ARG A 110 11.98 0.49 -17.64
C ARG A 110 13.36 0.38 -16.98
N GLY A 111 13.42 -0.07 -15.73
CA GLY A 111 14.65 -0.32 -15.01
C GLY A 111 15.31 0.91 -14.40
N LEU A 112 14.56 1.97 -14.11
CA LEU A 112 15.07 3.15 -13.43
C LEU A 112 15.35 2.92 -11.93
N GLY A 113 14.80 1.86 -11.36
CA GLY A 113 14.98 1.48 -9.97
C GLY A 113 14.03 0.35 -9.57
N VAL A 114 13.86 0.16 -8.27
CA VAL A 114 12.89 -0.76 -7.66
C VAL A 114 11.94 0.03 -6.77
N SER A 115 10.82 -0.57 -6.36
CA SER A 115 9.87 0.11 -5.47
C SER A 115 9.16 -0.89 -4.56
N ILE A 116 8.62 -0.42 -3.44
CA ILE A 116 7.70 -1.19 -2.60
C ILE A 116 6.30 -0.65 -2.81
N MET A 117 5.37 -1.52 -3.19
CA MET A 117 3.98 -1.15 -3.41
C MET A 117 3.01 -2.30 -3.14
N SER A 118 1.73 -1.98 -3.19
CA SER A 118 0.62 -2.92 -3.14
C SER A 118 0.67 -3.91 -4.30
N VAL A 119 0.54 -5.20 -3.99
CA VAL A 119 0.39 -6.26 -5.02
C VAL A 119 -0.83 -5.99 -5.90
N LEU A 120 -1.93 -5.48 -5.33
CA LEU A 120 -3.13 -5.12 -6.09
C LEU A 120 -2.85 -3.99 -7.09
N ALA A 121 -2.07 -2.99 -6.66
CA ALA A 121 -1.68 -1.89 -7.54
C ALA A 121 -0.69 -2.33 -8.63
N ALA A 122 0.18 -3.32 -8.37
CA ALA A 122 1.15 -3.84 -9.33
C ALA A 122 0.57 -4.90 -10.28
N ARG A 123 -0.65 -5.39 -10.03
CA ARG A 123 -1.21 -6.61 -10.62
C ARG A 123 -1.09 -6.71 -12.14
N GLU A 124 -1.46 -5.66 -12.86
CA GLU A 124 -1.44 -5.68 -14.35
C GLU A 124 -0.02 -5.87 -14.90
N TYR A 125 0.95 -5.18 -14.32
CA TYR A 125 2.36 -5.28 -14.70
C TYR A 125 2.98 -6.63 -14.32
N LEU A 126 2.54 -7.22 -13.21
CA LEU A 126 2.95 -8.57 -12.81
C LEU A 126 2.37 -9.62 -13.75
N LEU A 127 1.06 -9.55 -14.05
CA LEU A 127 0.38 -10.49 -14.95
C LEU A 127 0.90 -10.41 -16.39
N SER A 128 1.26 -9.21 -16.87
CA SER A 128 1.85 -9.02 -18.20
C SER A 128 3.36 -9.37 -18.25
N GLY A 129 3.95 -9.76 -17.12
CA GLY A 129 5.36 -10.12 -17.04
C GLY A 129 6.33 -8.94 -17.21
N GLN A 130 5.88 -7.71 -17.07
CA GLN A 130 6.76 -6.52 -17.13
C GLN A 130 7.54 -6.31 -15.83
N LEU A 131 6.98 -6.77 -14.72
CA LEU A 131 7.57 -6.67 -13.37
C LEU A 131 7.68 -8.05 -12.73
N LEU A 132 8.61 -8.18 -11.79
CA LEU A 132 8.68 -9.25 -10.82
C LEU A 132 8.34 -8.70 -9.43
N SER A 133 7.79 -9.55 -8.55
CA SER A 133 7.53 -9.21 -7.16
C SER A 133 8.34 -10.08 -6.22
N PHE A 134 8.86 -9.47 -5.16
CA PHE A 134 9.61 -10.12 -4.09
C PHE A 134 8.90 -9.88 -2.77
N GLU A 135 8.68 -10.95 -2.00
CA GLU A 135 8.08 -10.86 -0.68
C GLU A 135 8.98 -10.10 0.29
N LEU A 136 8.39 -9.31 1.18
CA LEU A 136 9.11 -8.63 2.24
C LEU A 136 9.24 -9.54 3.45
N GLY A 137 10.28 -10.38 3.47
CA GLY A 137 10.53 -11.36 4.51
C GLY A 137 9.54 -12.53 4.50
N ASP A 138 9.73 -13.50 5.41
CA ASP A 138 8.99 -14.76 5.45
C ASP A 138 7.51 -14.58 5.81
N GLN A 139 7.18 -13.61 6.65
CA GLN A 139 5.81 -13.35 7.09
C GLN A 139 5.04 -12.42 6.15
N GLY A 140 5.72 -11.78 5.19
CA GLY A 140 5.14 -10.78 4.30
C GLY A 140 4.72 -9.49 5.02
N ALA A 141 4.48 -8.45 4.25
CA ALA A 141 4.01 -7.14 4.74
C ALA A 141 2.54 -6.95 4.38
N TYR A 142 1.64 -7.26 5.29
CA TYR A 142 0.20 -7.15 5.11
C TYR A 142 -0.35 -5.85 5.70
N ARG A 143 -1.35 -5.28 5.03
CA ARG A 143 -2.13 -4.15 5.51
C ARG A 143 -3.61 -4.36 5.27
N LYS A 144 -4.45 -3.71 6.07
CA LYS A 144 -5.90 -3.70 5.85
C LYS A 144 -6.30 -2.49 5.04
N ILE A 145 -7.27 -2.67 4.16
CA ILE A 145 -7.99 -1.58 3.48
C ILE A 145 -9.32 -1.40 4.22
N TYR A 146 -9.62 -0.16 4.56
CA TYR A 146 -10.82 0.20 5.32
C TYR A 146 -11.73 1.07 4.49
N LEU A 147 -13.02 0.80 4.54
CA LEU A 147 -14.05 1.82 4.28
C LEU A 147 -14.15 2.69 5.53
N THR A 148 -14.06 4.01 5.36
CA THR A 148 -14.11 4.97 6.45
C THR A 148 -15.15 6.04 6.22
N TRP A 149 -15.73 6.56 7.33
CA TRP A 149 -16.64 7.70 7.34
C TRP A 149 -16.56 8.41 8.68
N ARG A 150 -16.87 9.72 8.67
CA ARG A 150 -16.89 10.50 9.91
C ARG A 150 -18.04 10.04 10.82
N LYS A 151 -17.81 10.04 12.13
CA LYS A 151 -18.83 9.67 13.14
C LYS A 151 -20.00 10.63 13.20
N ASP A 152 -19.75 11.90 12.91
CA ASP A 152 -20.74 12.99 12.89
C ASP A 152 -21.35 13.23 11.51
N ALA A 153 -20.98 12.48 10.47
CA ALA A 153 -21.52 12.65 9.13
C ALA A 153 -22.95 12.18 9.01
N GLN A 154 -23.80 13.03 8.44
CA GLN A 154 -25.14 12.65 8.01
C GLN A 154 -25.05 12.01 6.63
N LEU A 155 -25.05 10.66 6.60
CA LEU A 155 -25.02 9.91 5.36
C LEU A 155 -26.36 9.98 4.63
N SER A 156 -26.32 10.24 3.34
CA SER A 156 -27.49 10.15 2.46
C SER A 156 -28.02 8.70 2.38
N ALA A 157 -29.26 8.53 1.91
CA ALA A 157 -29.85 7.21 1.74
C ALA A 157 -29.03 6.29 0.80
N ALA A 158 -28.38 6.86 -0.21
CA ALA A 158 -27.49 6.11 -1.13
C ALA A 158 -26.22 5.65 -0.42
N GLU A 159 -25.58 6.52 0.37
CA GLU A 159 -24.37 6.20 1.15
C GLU A 159 -24.65 5.15 2.23
N GLN A 160 -25.81 5.23 2.90
CA GLN A 160 -26.25 4.22 3.88
C GLN A 160 -26.45 2.85 3.23
N LYS A 161 -27.08 2.80 2.05
CA LYS A 161 -27.26 1.55 1.29
C LYS A 161 -25.92 0.98 0.83
N PHE A 162 -25.00 1.82 0.36
CA PHE A 162 -23.66 1.41 -0.03
C PHE A 162 -22.88 0.86 1.16
N LEU A 163 -22.92 1.55 2.30
CA LEU A 163 -22.29 1.11 3.54
C LEU A 163 -22.83 -0.25 4.02
N ALA A 164 -24.17 -0.43 3.99
CA ALA A 164 -24.81 -1.69 4.34
C ALA A 164 -24.39 -2.82 3.39
N PHE A 165 -24.37 -2.55 2.08
CA PHE A 165 -23.91 -3.50 1.07
C PHE A 165 -22.45 -3.95 1.28
N VAL A 166 -21.56 -3.00 1.58
CA VAL A 166 -20.14 -3.32 1.84
C VAL A 166 -20.00 -4.14 3.12
N LYS A 167 -20.70 -3.79 4.20
CA LYS A 167 -20.66 -4.53 5.46
C LYS A 167 -21.19 -5.96 5.34
N ASP A 168 -22.21 -6.17 4.55
CA ASP A 168 -22.78 -7.50 4.28
C ASP A 168 -21.77 -8.40 3.52
N ARG A 169 -21.06 -7.82 2.56
CA ARG A 169 -20.08 -8.56 1.75
C ARG A 169 -18.71 -8.76 2.42
N HIS A 170 -18.38 -7.93 3.37
CA HIS A 170 -17.13 -7.98 4.13
C HIS A 170 -17.43 -7.97 5.63
N PRO A 171 -18.02 -9.04 6.18
CA PRO A 171 -18.28 -9.13 7.61
C PRO A 171 -16.94 -9.05 8.36
N VAL A 172 -16.88 -8.21 9.39
CA VAL A 172 -15.70 -8.14 10.27
C VAL A 172 -15.65 -9.47 11.02
N THR A 173 -14.70 -10.32 10.66
CA THR A 173 -14.33 -11.45 11.51
C THR A 173 -13.78 -10.86 12.79
N ALA A 174 -14.38 -11.20 13.92
CA ALA A 174 -13.85 -10.86 15.24
C ALA A 174 -12.38 -11.33 15.29
N PRO A 175 -11.47 -10.54 15.88
CA PRO A 175 -10.11 -11.02 16.11
C PRO A 175 -10.20 -12.25 17.04
N GLU A 176 -9.60 -13.37 16.61
CA GLU A 176 -9.27 -14.50 17.48
C GLU A 176 -8.27 -14.08 18.55
#